data_d9abd3deb7d57ebbdcd13f3f7d742601
#
_entry.id   d9abd3deb7d57ebbdcd13f3f7d742601
#
_cell.length_a   1.000
_cell.length_b   1.000
_cell.length_c   1.000
_cell.angle_alpha   90.00
_cell.angle_beta   90.00
_cell.angle_gamma   90.00
#
_symmetry.space_group_name_H-M   'P 1'
#
loop_
_entity.id
_entity.type
_entity.pdbx_description
1 polymer ?
#
loop_
_entity_poly.entity_id
_entity_poly.type
_entity_poly.pdbx_seq_one_letter_code
_entity_poly.pdbx_strand_id
1 'polypeptide(L)'
;MATIASHTAEPEVDAVRHHYEVGNEFYRLLLGPSMMYSGGYWQEGEGLTEALDLAQERKLDAFAELADAAGKDRVLDIGCGWGTLMDRLTRKHGVREAVGLTLSRTQADFIAGLDNPALTTRVESWSEHSAPGSYDAAFCVNALEHFVPSSLSPKERTKRYRFFFQQVHEALVPDGRFVLHTMTAEAQPIGRKILADLKFLQRSEFAGMHIPHLHELAAAAEGLFEVVELVNERESFARACRAWLVLLAERREEAVALESEEVVARFERYLDIFAYTLEDRFFNNFRLTLARKG
;
A
#
# COMPACT_ATOMS: atom_id res chain seq x y z
N MET A 1 -22.45 -22.81 -12.11
CA MET A 1 -22.10 -21.50 -11.49
C MET A 1 -22.29 -21.64 -10.00
N ALA A 2 -21.23 -21.83 -9.25
CA ALA A 2 -21.28 -21.92 -7.80
C ALA A 2 -21.01 -20.51 -7.26
N THR A 3 -22.00 -19.93 -6.63
CA THR A 3 -21.94 -18.66 -5.92
C THR A 3 -20.85 -18.78 -4.84
N ILE A 4 -19.74 -18.07 -5.01
CA ILE A 4 -18.74 -17.92 -3.95
C ILE A 4 -19.39 -16.97 -2.94
N ALA A 5 -19.83 -17.55 -1.83
CA ALA A 5 -20.54 -16.85 -0.77
C ALA A 5 -19.70 -15.68 -0.22
N SER A 6 -20.35 -14.56 -0.01
CA SER A 6 -19.91 -13.31 0.60
C SER A 6 -19.61 -13.48 2.11
N HIS A 7 -18.54 -14.20 2.48
CA HIS A 7 -18.19 -14.44 3.89
C HIS A 7 -16.80 -13.94 4.31
N THR A 8 -16.24 -12.90 3.66
CA THR A 8 -14.87 -12.46 3.94
C THR A 8 -14.68 -10.96 4.20
N ALA A 9 -15.73 -10.16 4.24
CA ALA A 9 -15.60 -8.72 4.47
C ALA A 9 -15.23 -8.37 5.95
N GLU A 10 -15.73 -9.14 6.93
CA GLU A 10 -15.56 -8.79 8.35
C GLU A 10 -14.11 -8.86 8.88
N PRO A 11 -13.31 -9.91 8.62
CA PRO A 11 -11.94 -9.98 9.13
C PRO A 11 -10.96 -8.98 8.48
N GLU A 12 -11.16 -8.64 7.20
CA GLU A 12 -10.37 -7.62 6.51
C GLU A 12 -10.67 -6.23 7.06
N VAL A 13 -11.94 -5.94 7.28
CA VAL A 13 -12.41 -4.65 7.82
C VAL A 13 -11.89 -4.41 9.23
N ASP A 14 -11.93 -5.43 10.09
CA ASP A 14 -11.50 -5.31 11.48
C ASP A 14 -9.97 -5.16 11.60
N ALA A 15 -9.19 -5.89 10.78
CA ALA A 15 -7.73 -5.76 10.76
C ALA A 15 -7.29 -4.37 10.29
N VAL A 16 -7.87 -3.85 9.20
CA VAL A 16 -7.58 -2.51 8.68
C VAL A 16 -8.03 -1.44 9.68
N ARG A 17 -9.23 -1.57 10.26
CA ARG A 17 -9.70 -0.63 11.29
C ARG A 17 -8.78 -0.57 12.48
N HIS A 18 -8.36 -1.71 13.02
CA HIS A 18 -7.46 -1.75 14.17
C HIS A 18 -6.09 -1.12 13.90
N HIS A 19 -5.55 -1.31 12.69
CA HIS A 19 -4.29 -0.67 12.28
C HIS A 19 -4.41 0.86 12.21
N TYR A 20 -5.55 1.39 11.74
CA TYR A 20 -5.81 2.81 11.57
C TYR A 20 -6.70 3.43 12.67
N GLU A 21 -6.89 2.76 13.82
CA GLU A 21 -7.55 3.33 15.02
C GLU A 21 -6.74 4.47 15.63
N VAL A 22 -5.44 4.54 15.36
CA VAL A 22 -4.56 5.65 15.71
C VAL A 22 -4.97 6.88 14.88
N GLY A 23 -5.06 8.05 15.52
CA GLY A 23 -5.60 9.26 14.91
C GLY A 23 -4.76 9.83 13.75
N ASN A 24 -5.40 10.56 12.83
CA ASN A 24 -4.73 11.19 11.70
C ASN A 24 -3.59 12.14 12.13
N GLU A 25 -3.71 12.80 13.28
CA GLU A 25 -2.68 13.70 13.79
C GLU A 25 -1.39 12.95 14.16
N PHE A 26 -1.51 11.75 14.73
CA PHE A 26 -0.36 10.90 14.99
C PHE A 26 0.31 10.46 13.68
N TYR A 27 -0.47 10.03 12.68
CA TYR A 27 0.08 9.68 11.36
C TYR A 27 0.72 10.88 10.67
N ARG A 28 0.16 12.08 10.81
CA ARG A 28 0.77 13.31 10.28
C ARG A 28 2.10 13.62 10.95
N LEU A 29 2.21 13.40 12.26
CA LEU A 29 3.45 13.53 13.00
C LEU A 29 4.50 12.52 12.52
N LEU A 30 4.07 11.27 12.30
CA LEU A 30 4.94 10.16 11.90
C LEU A 30 5.38 10.26 10.44
N LEU A 31 4.43 10.45 9.52
CA LEU A 31 4.65 10.36 8.08
C LEU A 31 5.04 11.69 7.43
N GLY A 32 4.88 12.80 8.15
CA GLY A 32 5.04 14.14 7.61
C GLY A 32 3.85 14.63 6.78
N PRO A 33 3.98 15.79 6.11
CA PRO A 33 2.91 16.42 5.34
C PRO A 33 2.37 15.55 4.20
N SER A 34 3.21 14.70 3.61
CA SER A 34 2.83 13.82 2.50
C SER A 34 1.81 12.76 2.89
N MET A 35 1.70 12.38 4.17
CA MET A 35 0.84 11.30 4.63
C MET A 35 1.01 9.99 3.83
N MET A 36 2.18 9.78 3.21
CA MET A 36 2.45 8.62 2.37
C MET A 36 3.14 7.52 3.18
N TYR A 37 2.46 6.40 3.38
CA TYR A 37 2.93 5.27 4.20
C TYR A 37 3.55 4.16 3.34
N SER A 38 4.60 4.52 2.57
CA SER A 38 5.36 3.59 1.71
C SER A 38 6.75 4.14 1.44
N GLY A 39 7.61 3.40 0.72
CA GLY A 39 8.96 3.86 0.34
C GLY A 39 8.97 5.17 -0.44
N GLY A 40 10.12 5.83 -0.53
CA GLY A 40 10.33 7.07 -1.29
C GLY A 40 11.60 7.00 -2.15
N TYR A 41 11.76 7.89 -3.14
CA TYR A 41 12.90 7.88 -4.06
C TYR A 41 13.88 8.99 -3.71
N TRP A 42 14.83 8.70 -2.82
CA TRP A 42 15.95 9.61 -2.50
C TRP A 42 16.98 9.61 -3.60
N GLN A 43 17.59 10.77 -3.80
CA GLN A 43 18.80 10.90 -4.61
C GLN A 43 20.06 10.70 -3.76
N GLU A 44 21.20 10.50 -4.44
CA GLU A 44 22.49 10.36 -3.77
C GLU A 44 22.85 11.65 -3.02
N GLY A 45 23.30 11.50 -1.76
CA GLY A 45 23.69 12.61 -0.91
C GLY A 45 22.55 13.32 -0.18
N GLU A 46 21.30 12.99 -0.43
CA GLU A 46 20.16 13.58 0.29
C GLU A 46 20.05 13.07 1.73
N GLY A 47 19.70 13.98 2.65
CA GLY A 47 19.40 13.67 4.03
C GLY A 47 18.20 12.75 4.19
N LEU A 48 18.17 12.03 5.31
CA LEU A 48 17.18 10.98 5.55
C LEU A 48 15.76 11.55 5.73
N THR A 49 15.61 12.51 6.62
CA THR A 49 14.33 13.15 6.98
C THR A 49 14.09 14.41 6.17
N GLU A 50 15.12 15.18 5.88
CA GLU A 50 15.06 16.45 5.15
C GLU A 50 14.52 16.29 3.72
N ALA A 51 14.80 15.15 3.10
CA ALA A 51 14.34 14.86 1.74
C ALA A 51 13.15 13.89 1.68
N LEU A 52 12.56 13.50 2.81
CA LEU A 52 11.49 12.49 2.84
C LEU A 52 10.30 12.87 1.95
N ASP A 53 9.74 14.06 2.11
CA ASP A 53 8.59 14.50 1.31
C ASP A 53 8.93 14.56 -0.18
N LEU A 54 10.11 15.08 -0.53
CA LEU A 54 10.55 15.15 -1.92
C LEU A 54 10.79 13.74 -2.52
N ALA A 55 11.31 12.81 -1.72
CA ALA A 55 11.46 11.42 -2.12
C ALA A 55 10.10 10.73 -2.36
N GLN A 56 9.10 11.03 -1.51
CA GLN A 56 7.73 10.56 -1.71
C GLN A 56 7.12 11.16 -3.00
N GLU A 57 7.27 12.45 -3.23
CA GLU A 57 6.79 13.11 -4.44
C GLU A 57 7.38 12.49 -5.70
N ARG A 58 8.69 12.25 -5.75
CA ARG A 58 9.36 11.61 -6.90
C ARG A 58 8.81 10.21 -7.18
N LYS A 59 8.54 9.43 -6.13
CA LYS A 59 7.92 8.12 -6.30
C LYS A 59 6.53 8.22 -6.92
N LEU A 60 5.70 9.16 -6.44
CA LEU A 60 4.34 9.35 -6.97
C LEU A 60 4.37 9.81 -8.44
N ASP A 61 5.34 10.68 -8.79
CA ASP A 61 5.55 11.11 -10.18
C ASP A 61 5.97 9.92 -11.07
N ALA A 62 6.91 9.11 -10.60
CA ALA A 62 7.33 7.90 -11.32
C ALA A 62 6.16 6.91 -11.50
N PHE A 63 5.29 6.75 -10.49
CA PHE A 63 4.10 5.91 -10.63
C PHE A 63 3.13 6.44 -11.69
N ALA A 64 2.95 7.76 -11.77
CA ALA A 64 2.14 8.39 -12.83
C ALA A 64 2.71 8.11 -14.22
N GLU A 65 4.03 8.21 -14.39
CA GLU A 65 4.73 7.92 -15.65
C GLU A 65 4.61 6.43 -16.03
N LEU A 66 4.87 5.52 -15.09
CA LEU A 66 4.82 4.07 -15.32
C LEU A 66 3.41 3.58 -15.69
N ALA A 67 2.38 4.22 -15.13
CA ALA A 67 0.99 3.93 -15.45
C ALA A 67 0.51 4.64 -16.73
N ASP A 68 1.35 5.48 -17.37
CA ASP A 68 0.92 6.36 -18.47
C ASP A 68 -0.35 7.18 -18.09
N ALA A 69 -0.38 7.67 -16.83
CA ALA A 69 -1.57 8.27 -16.27
C ALA A 69 -1.77 9.75 -16.61
N ALA A 70 -0.73 10.43 -17.14
CA ALA A 70 -0.79 11.87 -17.42
C ALA A 70 -1.91 12.22 -18.41
N GLY A 71 -2.80 13.14 -18.02
CA GLY A 71 -3.91 13.61 -18.86
C GLY A 71 -5.03 12.60 -19.10
N LYS A 72 -5.01 11.46 -18.42
CA LYS A 72 -6.05 10.42 -18.54
C LYS A 72 -7.38 10.90 -17.93
N ASP A 73 -8.47 10.28 -18.36
CA ASP A 73 -9.80 10.64 -17.90
C ASP A 73 -10.04 10.11 -16.50
N ARG A 74 -9.70 8.84 -16.23
CA ARG A 74 -10.08 8.21 -14.96
C ARG A 74 -9.08 7.17 -14.50
N VAL A 75 -8.68 7.26 -13.22
CA VAL A 75 -7.76 6.30 -12.60
C VAL A 75 -8.36 5.70 -11.33
N LEU A 76 -7.90 4.50 -10.95
CA LEU A 76 -8.31 3.77 -9.77
C LEU A 76 -7.14 3.60 -8.81
N ASP A 77 -7.30 3.96 -7.53
CA ASP A 77 -6.34 3.73 -6.45
C ASP A 77 -6.94 2.76 -5.41
N ILE A 78 -6.45 1.54 -5.37
CA ILE A 78 -6.98 0.45 -4.54
C ILE A 78 -6.23 0.40 -3.22
N GLY A 79 -6.90 0.78 -2.13
CA GLY A 79 -6.26 1.03 -0.84
C GLY A 79 -5.59 2.39 -0.80
N CYS A 80 -6.35 3.42 -1.16
CA CYS A 80 -5.86 4.78 -1.44
C CYS A 80 -5.27 5.53 -0.23
N GLY A 81 -5.36 4.97 0.98
CA GLY A 81 -4.88 5.62 2.20
C GLY A 81 -5.47 7.01 2.38
N TRP A 82 -4.64 8.02 2.57
CA TRP A 82 -5.06 9.42 2.72
C TRP A 82 -5.18 10.18 1.40
N GLY A 83 -5.16 9.48 0.26
CA GLY A 83 -5.42 10.06 -1.06
C GLY A 83 -4.26 10.82 -1.69
N THR A 84 -3.06 10.75 -1.13
CA THR A 84 -1.89 11.52 -1.59
C THR A 84 -1.53 11.24 -3.05
N LEU A 85 -1.58 9.97 -3.48
CA LEU A 85 -1.36 9.61 -4.89
C LEU A 85 -2.45 10.21 -5.77
N MET A 86 -3.71 10.07 -5.38
CA MET A 86 -4.87 10.60 -6.12
C MET A 86 -4.78 12.12 -6.30
N ASP A 87 -4.46 12.86 -5.21
CA ASP A 87 -4.32 14.30 -5.23
C ASP A 87 -3.18 14.75 -6.15
N ARG A 88 -2.03 14.04 -6.12
CA ARG A 88 -0.89 14.28 -7.00
C ARG A 88 -1.22 14.04 -8.47
N LEU A 89 -1.91 12.93 -8.78
CA LEU A 89 -2.32 12.59 -10.15
C LEU A 89 -3.24 13.65 -10.75
N THR A 90 -4.19 14.15 -9.98
CA THR A 90 -5.14 15.13 -10.45
C THR A 90 -4.55 16.53 -10.55
N ARG A 91 -3.82 17.01 -9.52
CA ARG A 91 -3.26 18.35 -9.48
C ARG A 91 -2.04 18.56 -10.38
N LYS A 92 -1.17 17.55 -10.45
CA LYS A 92 0.11 17.67 -11.17
C LYS A 92 0.10 17.00 -12.54
N HIS A 93 -0.51 15.84 -12.66
CA HIS A 93 -0.46 15.03 -13.88
C HIS A 93 -1.71 15.18 -14.76
N GLY A 94 -2.68 16.02 -14.35
CA GLY A 94 -3.84 16.36 -15.17
C GLY A 94 -4.86 15.25 -15.36
N VAL A 95 -4.86 14.24 -14.46
CA VAL A 95 -5.92 13.23 -14.39
C VAL A 95 -7.23 13.92 -14.05
N ARG A 96 -8.33 13.64 -14.78
CA ARG A 96 -9.60 14.32 -14.59
C ARG A 96 -10.38 13.83 -13.40
N GLU A 97 -10.36 12.52 -13.13
CA GLU A 97 -10.98 11.90 -11.97
C GLU A 97 -10.06 10.80 -11.39
N ALA A 98 -9.81 10.85 -10.10
CA ALA A 98 -9.15 9.76 -9.37
C ALA A 98 -10.16 9.14 -8.38
N VAL A 99 -10.43 7.84 -8.55
CA VAL A 99 -11.32 7.08 -7.69
C VAL A 99 -10.47 6.25 -6.72
N GLY A 100 -10.68 6.45 -5.41
CA GLY A 100 -9.98 5.72 -4.36
C GLY A 100 -10.89 4.77 -3.62
N LEU A 101 -10.41 3.55 -3.38
CA LEU A 101 -11.07 2.57 -2.52
C LEU A 101 -10.38 2.49 -1.18
N THR A 102 -11.14 2.55 -0.10
CA THR A 102 -10.65 2.34 1.26
C THR A 102 -11.71 1.67 2.12
N LEU A 103 -11.30 0.95 3.17
CA LEU A 103 -12.21 0.43 4.20
C LEU A 103 -12.30 1.37 5.42
N SER A 104 -11.47 2.41 5.47
CA SER A 104 -11.40 3.37 6.58
C SER A 104 -12.27 4.60 6.30
N ARG A 105 -13.31 4.80 7.13
CA ARG A 105 -14.11 6.03 7.12
C ARG A 105 -13.25 7.26 7.43
N THR A 106 -12.32 7.13 8.39
CA THR A 106 -11.40 8.21 8.78
C THR A 106 -10.53 8.68 7.61
N GLN A 107 -10.04 7.75 6.78
CA GLN A 107 -9.29 8.11 5.57
C GLN A 107 -10.19 8.79 4.52
N ALA A 108 -11.40 8.28 4.32
CA ALA A 108 -12.35 8.89 3.39
C ALA A 108 -12.73 10.32 3.81
N ASP A 109 -12.97 10.55 5.09
CA ASP A 109 -13.28 11.88 5.64
C ASP A 109 -12.07 12.83 5.49
N PHE A 110 -10.84 12.32 5.68
CA PHE A 110 -9.62 13.08 5.43
C PHE A 110 -9.51 13.51 3.96
N ILE A 111 -9.74 12.59 3.01
CA ILE A 111 -9.69 12.89 1.57
C ILE A 111 -10.75 13.92 1.19
N ALA A 112 -11.96 13.84 1.75
CA ALA A 112 -13.01 14.83 1.53
C ALA A 112 -12.59 16.24 1.98
N GLY A 113 -11.69 16.33 2.97
CA GLY A 113 -11.11 17.60 3.44
C GLY A 113 -9.98 18.18 2.58
N LEU A 114 -9.50 17.47 1.55
CA LEU A 114 -8.42 17.95 0.67
C LEU A 114 -8.86 19.05 -0.32
N ASP A 115 -10.14 19.40 -0.36
CA ASP A 115 -10.71 20.40 -1.27
C ASP A 115 -10.26 20.21 -2.74
N ASN A 116 -10.41 18.98 -3.22
CA ASN A 116 -10.10 18.60 -4.59
C ASN A 116 -11.31 17.88 -5.23
N PRO A 117 -12.09 18.56 -6.07
CA PRO A 117 -13.31 18.01 -6.65
C PRO A 117 -13.07 16.86 -7.65
N ALA A 118 -11.82 16.65 -8.07
CA ALA A 118 -11.44 15.55 -8.95
C ALA A 118 -11.26 14.21 -8.19
N LEU A 119 -11.37 14.21 -6.85
CA LEU A 119 -11.25 13.00 -6.03
C LEU A 119 -12.62 12.42 -5.71
N THR A 120 -12.78 11.14 -5.97
CA THR A 120 -13.95 10.35 -5.57
C THR A 120 -13.48 9.23 -4.64
N THR A 121 -13.92 9.22 -3.37
CA THR A 121 -13.56 8.16 -2.42
C THR A 121 -14.75 7.26 -2.16
N ARG A 122 -14.54 5.95 -2.20
CA ARG A 122 -15.53 4.93 -1.90
C ARG A 122 -15.10 4.10 -0.69
N VAL A 123 -15.96 4.03 0.32
CA VAL A 123 -15.74 3.17 1.49
C VAL A 123 -16.33 1.81 1.17
N GLU A 124 -15.57 1.03 0.39
CA GLU A 124 -15.96 -0.30 -0.06
C GLU A 124 -14.74 -1.20 -0.28
N SER A 125 -14.95 -2.51 -0.22
CA SER A 125 -13.90 -3.49 -0.53
C SER A 125 -13.60 -3.51 -2.03
N TRP A 126 -12.32 -3.68 -2.39
CA TRP A 126 -11.91 -3.92 -3.76
C TRP A 126 -12.66 -5.10 -4.42
N SER A 127 -13.05 -6.10 -3.63
CA SER A 127 -13.78 -7.29 -4.11
C SER A 127 -15.25 -7.03 -4.43
N GLU A 128 -15.80 -5.91 -3.99
CA GLU A 128 -17.18 -5.48 -4.23
C GLU A 128 -17.24 -4.41 -5.32
N HIS A 129 -16.10 -3.77 -5.60
CA HIS A 129 -16.02 -2.74 -6.62
C HIS A 129 -16.21 -3.33 -8.01
N SER A 130 -17.16 -2.79 -8.76
CA SER A 130 -17.44 -3.21 -10.13
C SER A 130 -17.62 -2.00 -11.05
N ALA A 131 -16.66 -1.82 -11.93
CA ALA A 131 -16.63 -0.73 -12.91
C ALA A 131 -15.88 -1.19 -14.19
N PRO A 132 -16.44 -2.15 -14.96
CA PRO A 132 -15.75 -2.76 -16.11
C PRO A 132 -15.35 -1.73 -17.16
N GLY A 133 -14.07 -1.76 -17.59
CA GLY A 133 -13.54 -0.91 -18.64
C GLY A 133 -13.65 0.59 -18.36
N SER A 134 -13.61 0.98 -17.08
CA SER A 134 -13.88 2.36 -16.66
C SER A 134 -12.63 3.16 -16.29
N TYR A 135 -11.46 2.51 -16.21
CA TYR A 135 -10.25 3.17 -15.75
C TYR A 135 -9.11 3.02 -16.77
N ASP A 136 -8.42 4.11 -17.04
CA ASP A 136 -7.24 4.16 -17.92
C ASP A 136 -6.01 3.56 -17.25
N ALA A 137 -5.90 3.76 -15.94
CA ALA A 137 -4.84 3.20 -15.12
C ALA A 137 -5.35 2.80 -13.73
N ALA A 138 -4.67 1.84 -13.10
CA ALA A 138 -4.92 1.43 -11.74
C ALA A 138 -3.64 1.41 -10.90
N PHE A 139 -3.79 1.63 -9.61
CA PHE A 139 -2.72 1.61 -8.63
C PHE A 139 -3.12 0.78 -7.42
N CYS A 140 -2.15 0.11 -6.79
CA CYS A 140 -2.29 -0.49 -5.48
C CYS A 140 -0.93 -0.37 -4.77
N VAL A 141 -0.84 0.47 -3.75
CA VAL A 141 0.42 0.85 -3.10
C VAL A 141 0.43 0.38 -1.66
N ASN A 142 1.17 -0.72 -1.38
CA ASN A 142 1.28 -1.35 -0.06
C ASN A 142 -0.08 -1.57 0.65
N ALA A 143 -1.04 -2.08 -0.12
CA ALA A 143 -2.38 -2.43 0.37
C ALA A 143 -2.74 -3.89 0.11
N LEU A 144 -2.11 -4.55 -0.88
CA LEU A 144 -2.40 -5.94 -1.27
C LEU A 144 -2.21 -6.92 -0.10
N GLU A 145 -1.30 -6.62 0.81
CA GLU A 145 -0.98 -7.41 2.01
C GLU A 145 -2.20 -7.62 2.91
N HIS A 146 -3.16 -6.68 2.88
CA HIS A 146 -4.41 -6.74 3.64
C HIS A 146 -5.52 -7.55 2.95
N PHE A 147 -5.37 -7.87 1.65
CA PHE A 147 -6.47 -8.44 0.85
C PHE A 147 -6.59 -9.96 0.96
N VAL A 148 -5.55 -10.61 1.51
CA VAL A 148 -5.49 -12.07 1.63
C VAL A 148 -5.22 -12.47 3.08
N PRO A 149 -6.22 -12.98 3.80
CA PRO A 149 -6.04 -13.41 5.19
C PRO A 149 -4.99 -14.52 5.34
N SER A 150 -4.15 -14.39 6.36
CA SER A 150 -3.11 -15.39 6.69
C SER A 150 -3.71 -16.77 7.09
N SER A 151 -4.97 -16.80 7.49
CA SER A 151 -5.70 -18.03 7.84
C SER A 151 -6.05 -18.92 6.65
N LEU A 152 -6.01 -18.37 5.42
CA LEU A 152 -6.32 -19.13 4.21
C LEU A 152 -5.22 -20.15 3.89
N SER A 153 -5.63 -21.31 3.36
CA SER A 153 -4.70 -22.29 2.81
C SER A 153 -3.96 -21.75 1.57
N PRO A 154 -2.77 -22.28 1.21
CA PRO A 154 -2.03 -21.82 0.01
C PRO A 154 -2.89 -21.81 -1.27
N LYS A 155 -3.75 -22.81 -1.45
CA LYS A 155 -4.64 -22.92 -2.61
C LYS A 155 -5.71 -21.79 -2.61
N GLU A 156 -6.24 -21.44 -1.45
CA GLU A 156 -7.23 -20.37 -1.32
C GLU A 156 -6.57 -19.01 -1.52
N ARG A 157 -5.36 -18.80 -0.98
CA ARG A 157 -4.56 -17.58 -1.23
C ARG A 157 -4.30 -17.36 -2.72
N THR A 158 -3.85 -18.41 -3.44
CA THR A 158 -3.64 -18.33 -4.90
C THR A 158 -4.92 -17.91 -5.63
N LYS A 159 -6.08 -18.49 -5.24
CA LYS A 159 -7.36 -18.09 -5.83
C LYS A 159 -7.73 -16.64 -5.52
N ARG A 160 -7.46 -16.17 -4.30
CA ARG A 160 -7.77 -14.82 -3.86
C ARG A 160 -6.91 -13.78 -4.59
N TYR A 161 -5.58 -14.02 -4.72
CA TYR A 161 -4.72 -13.18 -5.56
C TYR A 161 -5.17 -13.17 -7.02
N ARG A 162 -5.48 -14.35 -7.58
CA ARG A 162 -5.99 -14.44 -8.95
C ARG A 162 -7.26 -13.63 -9.13
N PHE A 163 -8.19 -13.70 -8.20
CA PHE A 163 -9.43 -12.93 -8.22
C PHE A 163 -9.16 -11.42 -8.18
N PHE A 164 -8.23 -10.97 -7.33
CA PHE A 164 -7.82 -9.56 -7.30
C PHE A 164 -7.31 -9.09 -8.67
N PHE A 165 -6.38 -9.83 -9.27
CA PHE A 165 -5.87 -9.45 -10.60
C PHE A 165 -6.97 -9.48 -11.69
N GLN A 166 -7.95 -10.37 -11.59
CA GLN A 166 -9.10 -10.39 -12.49
C GLN A 166 -9.97 -9.14 -12.34
N GLN A 167 -10.26 -8.71 -11.10
CA GLN A 167 -11.03 -7.50 -10.85
C GLN A 167 -10.33 -6.24 -11.39
N VAL A 168 -9.01 -6.13 -11.21
CA VAL A 168 -8.23 -5.02 -11.77
C VAL A 168 -8.23 -5.07 -13.31
N HIS A 169 -8.04 -6.27 -13.88
CA HIS A 169 -8.07 -6.46 -15.33
C HIS A 169 -9.42 -6.06 -15.95
N GLU A 170 -10.52 -6.45 -15.30
CA GLU A 170 -11.88 -6.10 -15.76
C GLU A 170 -12.15 -4.59 -15.64
N ALA A 171 -11.63 -3.94 -14.60
CA ALA A 171 -11.82 -2.51 -14.35
C ALA A 171 -11.09 -1.61 -15.35
N LEU A 172 -9.96 -2.07 -15.91
CA LEU A 172 -9.14 -1.30 -16.85
C LEU A 172 -9.74 -1.31 -18.26
N VAL A 173 -9.52 -0.22 -19.01
CA VAL A 173 -9.73 -0.17 -20.46
C VAL A 173 -8.73 -1.08 -21.19
N PRO A 174 -8.96 -1.47 -22.46
CA PRO A 174 -7.92 -2.10 -23.28
C PRO A 174 -6.62 -1.27 -23.26
N ASP A 175 -5.47 -1.94 -23.17
CA ASP A 175 -4.14 -1.32 -23.05
C ASP A 175 -3.93 -0.49 -21.75
N GLY A 176 -4.86 -0.54 -20.81
CA GLY A 176 -4.72 0.09 -19.51
C GLY A 176 -3.55 -0.49 -18.69
N ARG A 177 -2.94 0.33 -17.85
CA ARG A 177 -1.80 -0.07 -17.02
C ARG A 177 -2.15 -0.18 -15.55
N PHE A 178 -1.47 -1.11 -14.88
CA PHE A 178 -1.58 -1.30 -13.45
C PHE A 178 -0.20 -1.21 -12.80
N VAL A 179 -0.02 -0.30 -11.85
CA VAL A 179 1.17 -0.21 -11.01
C VAL A 179 0.84 -0.82 -9.65
N LEU A 180 1.43 -1.98 -9.39
CA LEU A 180 1.35 -2.67 -8.10
C LEU A 180 2.66 -2.47 -7.35
N HIS A 181 2.60 -1.90 -6.16
CA HIS A 181 3.71 -1.77 -5.23
C HIS A 181 3.35 -2.52 -3.95
N THR A 182 4.06 -3.60 -3.63
CA THR A 182 3.66 -4.50 -2.55
C THR A 182 4.86 -5.22 -1.94
N MET A 183 4.73 -5.55 -0.68
CA MET A 183 5.70 -6.40 0.01
C MET A 183 5.64 -7.83 -0.48
N THR A 184 6.79 -8.50 -0.40
CA THR A 184 6.88 -9.97 -0.55
C THR A 184 7.79 -10.56 0.51
N ALA A 185 7.48 -11.79 0.92
CA ALA A 185 8.32 -12.56 1.82
C ALA A 185 9.36 -13.37 1.05
N GLU A 186 10.56 -13.50 1.63
CA GLU A 186 11.59 -14.38 1.10
C GLU A 186 11.67 -15.70 1.88
N ALA A 187 11.98 -16.77 1.16
CA ALA A 187 12.23 -18.09 1.76
C ALA A 187 13.68 -18.16 2.22
N GLN A 188 13.93 -17.86 3.49
CA GLN A 188 15.26 -17.97 4.08
C GLN A 188 15.21 -18.55 5.50
N PRO A 189 16.33 -19.09 6.03
CA PRO A 189 16.40 -19.61 7.39
C PRO A 189 16.07 -18.53 8.42
N ILE A 190 15.17 -18.82 9.34
CA ILE A 190 14.71 -17.90 10.37
C ILE A 190 15.33 -18.30 11.72
N GLY A 191 16.19 -17.42 12.27
CA GLY A 191 16.72 -17.55 13.62
C GLY A 191 15.69 -17.23 14.71
N ARG A 192 16.00 -17.58 15.97
CA ARG A 192 15.06 -17.38 17.10
C ARG A 192 14.65 -15.93 17.31
N LYS A 193 15.60 -14.98 17.17
CA LYS A 193 15.33 -13.56 17.32
C LYS A 193 14.31 -13.10 16.26
N ILE A 194 14.60 -13.37 15.00
CA ILE A 194 13.73 -13.01 13.88
C ILE A 194 12.34 -13.63 14.03
N LEU A 195 12.25 -14.89 14.46
CA LEU A 195 10.95 -15.54 14.70
C LEU A 195 10.13 -14.81 15.77
N ALA A 196 10.78 -14.31 16.84
CA ALA A 196 10.09 -13.56 17.89
C ALA A 196 9.60 -12.20 17.37
N ASP A 197 10.40 -11.53 16.55
CA ASP A 197 10.07 -10.23 15.96
C ASP A 197 8.97 -10.35 14.90
N LEU A 198 9.02 -11.36 14.02
CA LEU A 198 7.94 -11.65 13.08
C LEU A 198 6.62 -11.99 13.78
N LYS A 199 6.68 -12.72 14.91
CA LYS A 199 5.48 -12.95 15.74
C LYS A 199 4.95 -11.68 16.38
N PHE A 200 5.82 -10.74 16.73
CA PHE A 200 5.38 -9.43 17.21
C PHE A 200 4.65 -8.68 16.09
N LEU A 201 5.23 -8.58 14.88
CA LEU A 201 4.57 -7.94 13.73
C LEU A 201 3.19 -8.56 13.43
N GLN A 202 3.10 -9.90 13.42
CA GLN A 202 1.84 -10.61 13.18
C GLN A 202 0.77 -10.38 14.25
N ARG A 203 1.16 -9.98 15.47
CA ARG A 203 0.22 -9.69 16.57
C ARG A 203 -0.13 -8.20 16.70
N SER A 204 0.65 -7.35 16.02
CA SER A 204 0.47 -5.90 16.00
C SER A 204 0.03 -5.44 14.61
N GLU A 205 0.91 -4.80 13.86
CA GLU A 205 0.58 -4.10 12.63
C GLU A 205 0.24 -5.01 11.43
N PHE A 206 0.70 -6.27 11.44
CA PHE A 206 0.41 -7.26 10.41
C PHE A 206 -0.63 -8.32 10.83
N ALA A 207 -1.46 -8.01 11.81
CA ALA A 207 -2.49 -8.94 12.29
C ALA A 207 -3.41 -9.38 11.15
N GLY A 208 -3.51 -10.71 10.96
CA GLY A 208 -4.37 -11.29 9.93
C GLY A 208 -3.88 -11.20 8.49
N MET A 209 -2.81 -10.43 8.21
CA MET A 209 -2.27 -10.25 6.86
C MET A 209 -1.47 -11.45 6.36
N HIS A 210 -1.46 -11.66 5.04
CA HIS A 210 -0.54 -12.56 4.37
C HIS A 210 0.37 -11.77 3.42
N ILE A 211 1.67 -11.81 3.67
CA ILE A 211 2.66 -11.22 2.77
C ILE A 211 2.97 -12.28 1.69
N PRO A 212 2.66 -12.01 0.41
CA PRO A 212 2.85 -12.98 -0.67
C PRO A 212 4.33 -13.25 -0.95
N HIS A 213 4.60 -14.38 -1.56
CA HIS A 213 5.85 -14.58 -2.30
C HIS A 213 5.73 -14.04 -3.72
N LEU A 214 6.84 -13.59 -4.32
CA LEU A 214 6.82 -13.03 -5.68
C LEU A 214 6.22 -13.99 -6.72
N HIS A 215 6.46 -15.30 -6.59
CA HIS A 215 5.89 -16.29 -7.50
C HIS A 215 4.36 -16.38 -7.43
N GLU A 216 3.74 -16.09 -6.27
CA GLU A 216 2.28 -16.07 -6.12
C GLU A 216 1.67 -14.93 -6.92
N LEU A 217 2.34 -13.75 -6.93
CA LEU A 217 1.91 -12.59 -7.72
C LEU A 217 2.07 -12.84 -9.22
N ALA A 218 3.21 -13.40 -9.64
CA ALA A 218 3.46 -13.74 -11.04
C ALA A 218 2.43 -14.74 -11.58
N ALA A 219 2.14 -15.79 -10.81
CA ALA A 219 1.11 -16.78 -11.18
C ALA A 219 -0.30 -16.18 -11.20
N ALA A 220 -0.60 -15.25 -10.31
CA ALA A 220 -1.90 -14.57 -10.28
C ALA A 220 -2.10 -13.63 -11.48
N ALA A 221 -1.04 -13.00 -11.99
CA ALA A 221 -1.07 -12.10 -13.14
C ALA A 221 -1.08 -12.84 -14.49
N GLU A 222 -0.65 -14.12 -14.53
CA GLU A 222 -0.47 -14.90 -15.77
C GLU A 222 -1.74 -14.91 -16.64
N GLY A 223 -1.59 -14.59 -17.93
CA GLY A 223 -2.69 -14.57 -18.90
C GLY A 223 -3.62 -13.35 -18.79
N LEU A 224 -3.53 -12.54 -17.72
CA LEU A 224 -4.28 -11.28 -17.57
C LEU A 224 -3.42 -10.07 -17.91
N PHE A 225 -2.18 -10.08 -17.45
CA PHE A 225 -1.26 -8.96 -17.62
C PHE A 225 0.05 -9.42 -18.24
N GLU A 226 0.68 -8.51 -18.96
CA GLU A 226 2.10 -8.54 -19.28
C GLU A 226 2.86 -7.83 -18.16
N VAL A 227 3.91 -8.45 -17.61
CA VAL A 227 4.83 -7.79 -16.69
C VAL A 227 5.81 -6.97 -17.53
N VAL A 228 5.62 -5.66 -17.57
CA VAL A 228 6.47 -4.73 -18.32
C VAL A 228 7.76 -4.45 -17.57
N GLU A 229 7.66 -4.29 -16.25
CA GLU A 229 8.81 -4.02 -15.40
C GLU A 229 8.59 -4.60 -14.00
N LEU A 230 9.69 -5.06 -13.39
CA LEU A 230 9.73 -5.54 -12.01
C LEU A 230 10.98 -4.96 -11.33
N VAL A 231 10.80 -4.18 -10.28
CA VAL A 231 11.89 -3.56 -9.52
C VAL A 231 11.73 -3.85 -8.05
N ASN A 232 12.82 -4.24 -7.40
CA ASN A 232 12.84 -4.42 -5.94
C ASN A 232 13.24 -3.10 -5.26
N GLU A 233 12.30 -2.50 -4.56
CA GLU A 233 12.45 -1.20 -3.90
C GLU A 233 12.56 -1.31 -2.36
N ARG A 234 12.98 -2.48 -1.85
CA ARG A 234 13.06 -2.72 -0.40
C ARG A 234 13.96 -1.72 0.33
N GLU A 235 15.09 -1.29 -0.29
CA GLU A 235 16.02 -0.34 0.33
C GLU A 235 15.37 1.04 0.50
N SER A 236 14.58 1.45 -0.48
CA SER A 236 13.77 2.65 -0.43
C SER A 236 12.76 2.60 0.72
N PHE A 237 12.10 1.47 0.92
CA PHE A 237 11.13 1.32 2.01
C PHE A 237 11.82 1.24 3.39
N ALA A 238 12.92 0.50 3.51
CA ALA A 238 13.72 0.49 4.74
C ALA A 238 14.16 1.89 5.14
N ARG A 239 14.61 2.69 4.16
CA ARG A 239 15.01 4.09 4.35
C ARG A 239 13.85 4.95 4.85
N ALA A 240 12.64 4.78 4.32
CA ALA A 240 11.44 5.47 4.81
C ALA A 240 11.12 5.09 6.27
N CYS A 241 11.18 3.80 6.63
CA CYS A 241 10.98 3.37 8.01
C CYS A 241 12.01 3.98 8.97
N ARG A 242 13.28 4.09 8.56
CA ARG A 242 14.32 4.77 9.34
C ARG A 242 14.04 6.27 9.48
N ALA A 243 13.56 6.94 8.42
CA ALA A 243 13.17 8.34 8.49
C ALA A 243 12.01 8.56 9.48
N TRP A 244 10.98 7.73 9.43
CA TRP A 244 9.85 7.81 10.37
C TRP A 244 10.27 7.55 11.81
N LEU A 245 11.22 6.64 12.06
CA LEU A 245 11.78 6.43 13.40
C LEU A 245 12.45 7.69 13.94
N VAL A 246 13.22 8.41 13.10
CA VAL A 246 13.86 9.67 13.50
C VAL A 246 12.80 10.73 13.80
N LEU A 247 11.81 10.92 12.92
CA LEU A 247 10.72 11.89 13.12
C LEU A 247 9.92 11.59 14.40
N LEU A 248 9.62 10.32 14.65
CA LEU A 248 8.90 9.90 15.86
C LEU A 248 9.74 10.16 17.13
N ALA A 249 11.05 9.89 17.08
CA ALA A 249 11.95 10.14 18.21
C ALA A 249 12.10 11.64 18.51
N GLU A 250 12.22 12.49 17.48
CA GLU A 250 12.31 13.95 17.63
C GLU A 250 11.05 14.58 18.22
N ARG A 251 9.86 13.97 17.99
CA ARG A 251 8.57 14.48 18.43
C ARG A 251 7.88 13.53 19.40
N ARG A 252 8.63 12.72 20.14
CA ARG A 252 8.12 11.65 20.98
C ARG A 252 7.14 12.12 22.04
N GLU A 253 7.42 13.22 22.72
CA GLU A 253 6.54 13.78 23.76
C GLU A 253 5.18 14.20 23.17
N GLU A 254 5.18 14.79 21.98
CA GLU A 254 3.96 15.17 21.26
C GLU A 254 3.18 13.91 20.81
N ALA A 255 3.87 12.89 20.30
CA ALA A 255 3.25 11.62 19.92
C ALA A 255 2.58 10.92 21.12
N VAL A 256 3.24 10.92 22.29
CA VAL A 256 2.67 10.36 23.54
C VAL A 256 1.46 11.16 24.00
N ALA A 257 1.46 12.49 23.84
CA ALA A 257 0.32 13.33 24.18
C ALA A 257 -0.89 13.09 23.26
N LEU A 258 -0.66 12.74 21.97
CA LEU A 258 -1.73 12.42 21.02
C LEU A 258 -2.35 11.05 21.27
N GLU A 259 -1.54 10.07 21.64
CA GLU A 259 -1.98 8.67 21.80
C GLU A 259 -1.68 8.15 23.22
N SER A 260 -0.59 7.44 23.39
CA SER A 260 -0.09 6.96 24.68
C SER A 260 1.36 6.48 24.56
N GLU A 261 2.04 6.33 25.71
CA GLU A 261 3.38 5.73 25.79
C GLU A 261 3.43 4.33 25.17
N GLU A 262 2.40 3.51 25.39
CA GLU A 262 2.32 2.15 24.85
C GLU A 262 2.22 2.13 23.32
N VAL A 263 1.38 2.98 22.74
CA VAL A 263 1.21 3.11 21.29
C VAL A 263 2.51 3.57 20.65
N VAL A 264 3.15 4.62 21.19
CA VAL A 264 4.41 5.15 20.66
C VAL A 264 5.51 4.10 20.71
N ALA A 265 5.71 3.44 21.86
CA ALA A 265 6.72 2.38 22.01
C ALA A 265 6.46 1.19 21.06
N ARG A 266 5.19 0.85 20.78
CA ARG A 266 4.80 -0.16 19.81
C ARG A 266 5.20 0.25 18.40
N PHE A 267 4.95 1.50 17.98
CA PHE A 267 5.35 2.01 16.67
C PHE A 267 6.86 2.10 16.50
N GLU A 268 7.60 2.56 17.52
CA GLU A 268 9.07 2.57 17.53
C GLU A 268 9.61 1.16 17.28
N ARG A 269 9.11 0.19 18.02
CA ARG A 269 9.51 -1.21 17.87
C ARG A 269 9.12 -1.80 16.51
N TYR A 270 7.90 -1.53 16.07
CA TYR A 270 7.40 -1.98 14.77
C TYR A 270 8.26 -1.48 13.63
N LEU A 271 8.52 -0.17 13.57
CA LEU A 271 9.31 0.45 12.50
C LEU A 271 10.76 -0.03 12.48
N ASP A 272 11.38 -0.23 13.66
CA ASP A 272 12.74 -0.77 13.74
C ASP A 272 12.79 -2.21 13.22
N ILE A 273 11.89 -3.08 13.68
CA ILE A 273 11.81 -4.46 13.19
C ILE A 273 11.56 -4.47 11.68
N PHE A 274 10.65 -3.64 11.21
CA PHE A 274 10.29 -3.60 9.81
C PHE A 274 11.44 -3.11 8.93
N ALA A 275 12.14 -2.05 9.34
CA ALA A 275 13.32 -1.55 8.63
C ALA A 275 14.39 -2.63 8.49
N TYR A 276 14.82 -3.26 9.59
CA TYR A 276 15.89 -4.26 9.51
C TYR A 276 15.47 -5.54 8.77
N THR A 277 14.18 -5.92 8.81
CA THR A 277 13.71 -7.09 8.04
C THR A 277 13.76 -6.85 6.53
N LEU A 278 13.61 -5.61 6.08
CA LEU A 278 13.87 -5.19 4.71
C LEU A 278 15.38 -5.14 4.41
N GLU A 279 16.19 -4.55 5.30
CA GLU A 279 17.65 -4.47 5.17
C GLU A 279 18.28 -5.87 5.08
N ASP A 280 17.87 -6.79 5.93
CA ASP A 280 18.33 -8.18 6.01
C ASP A 280 17.64 -9.13 4.99
N ARG A 281 16.80 -8.59 4.11
CA ARG A 281 16.14 -9.31 2.99
C ARG A 281 15.15 -10.40 3.42
N PHE A 282 14.54 -10.30 4.60
CA PHE A 282 13.41 -11.16 4.98
C PHE A 282 12.15 -10.77 4.23
N PHE A 283 12.01 -9.47 3.99
CA PHE A 283 10.99 -8.90 3.12
C PHE A 283 11.64 -8.14 1.97
N ASN A 284 10.95 -8.13 0.85
CA ASN A 284 11.20 -7.21 -0.25
C ASN A 284 9.99 -6.29 -0.40
N ASN A 285 10.15 -5.24 -1.19
CA ASN A 285 9.05 -4.40 -1.64
C ASN A 285 9.17 -4.26 -3.16
N PHE A 286 8.32 -4.98 -3.89
CA PHE A 286 8.38 -5.00 -5.34
C PHE A 286 7.39 -4.02 -5.95
N ARG A 287 7.87 -3.29 -6.96
CA ARG A 287 7.04 -2.56 -7.89
C ARG A 287 6.92 -3.36 -9.19
N LEU A 288 5.68 -3.67 -9.56
CA LEU A 288 5.33 -4.31 -10.82
C LEU A 288 4.59 -3.30 -11.68
N THR A 289 5.09 -3.05 -12.88
CA THR A 289 4.36 -2.32 -13.93
C THR A 289 3.76 -3.35 -14.87
N LEU A 290 2.44 -3.35 -14.96
CA LEU A 290 1.65 -4.37 -15.63
C LEU A 290 0.82 -3.71 -16.75
N ALA A 291 0.82 -4.31 -17.95
CA ALA A 291 -0.04 -3.92 -19.06
C ALA A 291 -1.17 -4.94 -19.22
N ARG A 292 -2.42 -4.46 -19.34
CA ARG A 292 -3.58 -5.31 -19.55
C ARG A 292 -3.45 -6.04 -20.88
N LYS A 293 -3.63 -7.37 -20.86
CA LYS A 293 -3.79 -8.17 -22.08
C LYS A 293 -5.23 -8.11 -22.59
N GLY A 294 -5.39 -8.13 -23.88
CA GLY A 294 -6.67 -8.13 -24.55
C GLY A 294 -7.52 -9.39 -24.29
#